data_d3e7a88782005f58d747728d54f967cc
#
_entry.id   d3e7a88782005f58d747728d54f967cc
#
_cell.length_a   1.000
_cell.length_b   1.000
_cell.length_c   1.000
_cell.angle_alpha   90.00
_cell.angle_beta   90.00
_cell.angle_gamma   90.00
#
_symmetry.space_group_name_H-M   'P 1'
#
loop_
_entity.id
_entity.type
_entity.pdbx_description
1 polymer ?
#
loop_
_entity_poly.entity_id
_entity_poly.type
_entity_poly.pdbx_seq_one_letter_code
_entity_poly.pdbx_strand_id
1 'polypeptide(L)'
;REVRDSAKISEVITFKGNDLTVDSIDIILEQLFAKHKKGIGGKKATIIGSGNIGSKLALRLVERGVDVVITRRNSRNLKTIVKALNLIKPQETLAKISGTVDNLAASKDADIIIGLTSGKPVITTRIISNVSKSAIFMDAGKGCFSPSAIKAAKKRDLIIYRPDIKIGFEGFISSLFKTREVLEHSFGRRLILDMPIVSGLVGSEEEIVVDNFQFPRVIYGMADGFGGFIDKLNKSQSKKINTLSNAIG
;
A
#
# COMPACT_ATOMS: atom_id res chain seq x y z
N ARG A 1 15.50 18.17 -8.63
CA ARG A 1 16.91 18.56 -8.47
C ARG A 1 17.01 20.01 -8.04
N GLU A 2 16.43 20.94 -8.80
CA GLU A 2 16.47 22.39 -8.51
C GLU A 2 16.00 22.78 -7.10
N VAL A 3 14.94 22.17 -6.59
CA VAL A 3 14.44 22.47 -5.22
C VAL A 3 15.46 22.07 -4.15
N ARG A 4 16.14 20.92 -4.31
CA ARG A 4 17.19 20.50 -3.35
C ARG A 4 18.39 21.43 -3.37
N ASP A 5 18.76 21.89 -4.56
CA ASP A 5 19.90 22.78 -4.76
C ASP A 5 19.63 24.18 -4.18
N SER A 6 18.35 24.58 -4.09
CA SER A 6 17.91 25.87 -3.54
C SER A 6 17.61 25.85 -2.03
N ALA A 7 17.34 24.69 -1.44
CA ALA A 7 17.03 24.56 -0.01
C ALA A 7 18.31 24.61 0.82
N LYS A 8 18.53 25.72 1.55
CA LYS A 8 19.74 25.94 2.38
C LYS A 8 19.56 25.51 3.84
N ILE A 9 18.33 25.55 4.35
CA ILE A 9 18.02 25.35 5.78
C ILE A 9 17.02 24.19 5.96
N SER A 10 16.14 23.97 4.96
CA SER A 10 15.08 22.97 5.06
C SER A 10 15.46 21.66 4.40
N GLU A 11 15.07 20.56 5.01
CA GLU A 11 15.18 19.24 4.40
C GLU A 11 14.13 19.09 3.29
N VAL A 12 14.55 18.54 2.15
CA VAL A 12 13.66 18.29 1.00
C VAL A 12 13.27 16.82 0.95
N ILE A 13 12.01 16.55 1.25
CA ILE A 13 11.40 15.24 1.17
C ILE A 13 10.70 15.08 -0.19
N THR A 14 10.96 13.97 -0.87
CA THR A 14 10.32 13.65 -2.14
C THR A 14 9.33 12.51 -1.98
N PHE A 15 8.22 12.57 -2.72
CA PHE A 15 7.20 11.53 -2.74
C PHE A 15 6.70 11.24 -4.15
N LYS A 16 6.05 10.10 -4.34
CA LYS A 16 5.43 9.71 -5.62
C LYS A 16 3.93 9.95 -5.56
N GLY A 17 3.45 11.05 -6.17
CA GLY A 17 2.05 11.45 -6.12
C GLY A 17 1.06 10.40 -6.63
N ASN A 18 1.48 9.58 -7.62
CA ASN A 18 0.64 8.48 -8.12
C ASN A 18 0.43 7.38 -7.07
N ASP A 19 1.45 7.08 -6.23
CA ASP A 19 1.34 6.09 -5.16
C ASP A 19 0.42 6.60 -4.07
N LEU A 20 0.53 7.87 -3.68
CA LEU A 20 -0.39 8.51 -2.73
C LEU A 20 -1.85 8.49 -3.21
N THR A 21 -2.09 8.60 -4.52
CA THR A 21 -3.45 8.47 -5.07
C THR A 21 -3.98 7.05 -4.91
N VAL A 22 -3.15 6.04 -5.17
CA VAL A 22 -3.50 4.63 -4.96
C VAL A 22 -3.79 4.37 -3.48
N ASP A 23 -2.92 4.82 -2.59
CA ASP A 23 -3.07 4.64 -1.15
C ASP A 23 -4.35 5.33 -0.62
N SER A 24 -4.64 6.56 -1.07
CA SER A 24 -5.86 7.27 -0.69
C SER A 24 -7.13 6.54 -1.12
N ILE A 25 -7.17 6.00 -2.34
CA ILE A 25 -8.32 5.22 -2.83
C ILE A 25 -8.46 3.93 -2.01
N ASP A 26 -7.37 3.23 -1.78
CA ASP A 26 -7.33 1.97 -1.04
C ASP A 26 -7.84 2.16 0.40
N ILE A 27 -7.36 3.18 1.11
CA ILE A 27 -7.80 3.52 2.48
C ILE A 27 -9.28 3.88 2.53
N ILE A 28 -9.78 4.68 1.57
CA ILE A 28 -11.20 5.03 1.50
C ILE A 28 -12.04 3.77 1.30
N LEU A 29 -11.66 2.89 0.38
CA LEU A 29 -12.39 1.63 0.15
C LEU A 29 -12.36 0.74 1.39
N GLU A 30 -11.23 0.61 2.06
CA GLU A 30 -11.11 -0.12 3.33
C GLU A 30 -12.13 0.38 4.36
N GLN A 31 -12.23 1.70 4.54
CA GLN A 31 -13.18 2.30 5.48
C GLN A 31 -14.63 2.09 5.06
N LEU A 32 -14.96 2.20 3.76
CA LEU A 32 -16.30 2.00 3.26
C LEU A 32 -16.78 0.55 3.45
N PHE A 33 -15.88 -0.41 3.41
CA PHE A 33 -16.18 -1.84 3.58
C PHE A 33 -15.84 -2.38 4.97
N ALA A 34 -15.34 -1.57 5.90
CA ALA A 34 -14.90 -2.01 7.23
C ALA A 34 -15.96 -2.78 8.04
N LYS A 35 -17.25 -2.46 7.85
CA LYS A 35 -18.37 -3.13 8.54
C LYS A 35 -18.82 -4.45 7.87
N HIS A 36 -18.31 -4.77 6.68
CA HIS A 36 -18.64 -6.04 6.01
C HIS A 36 -17.77 -7.16 6.56
N LYS A 37 -18.35 -8.33 6.85
CA LYS A 37 -17.64 -9.50 7.42
C LYS A 37 -16.39 -9.93 6.63
N LYS A 38 -16.41 -9.75 5.31
CA LYS A 38 -15.29 -10.08 4.41
C LYS A 38 -14.50 -8.85 3.96
N GLY A 39 -14.73 -7.68 4.58
CA GLY A 39 -14.19 -6.43 4.08
C GLY A 39 -14.57 -6.21 2.62
N ILE A 40 -13.61 -5.84 1.79
CA ILE A 40 -13.76 -5.64 0.34
C ILE A 40 -13.66 -6.96 -0.46
N GLY A 41 -13.21 -8.05 0.15
CA GLY A 41 -13.03 -9.35 -0.52
C GLY A 41 -14.32 -9.91 -1.12
N GLY A 42 -14.21 -10.52 -2.31
CA GLY A 42 -15.33 -11.06 -3.08
C GLY A 42 -16.18 -10.01 -3.79
N LYS A 43 -15.79 -8.73 -3.77
CA LYS A 43 -16.41 -7.65 -4.53
C LYS A 43 -15.89 -7.61 -5.96
N LYS A 44 -16.65 -6.96 -6.86
CA LYS A 44 -16.24 -6.69 -8.24
C LYS A 44 -15.96 -5.20 -8.41
N ALA A 45 -14.74 -4.86 -8.80
CA ALA A 45 -14.34 -3.49 -9.09
C ALA A 45 -14.07 -3.28 -10.58
N THR A 46 -14.57 -2.18 -11.12
CA THR A 46 -14.25 -1.72 -12.48
C THR A 46 -13.39 -0.47 -12.40
N ILE A 47 -12.19 -0.52 -13.00
CA ILE A 47 -11.27 0.61 -13.11
C ILE A 47 -11.29 1.10 -14.56
N ILE A 48 -11.89 2.25 -14.79
CA ILE A 48 -11.94 2.89 -16.09
C ILE A 48 -10.72 3.77 -16.29
N GLY A 49 -9.71 3.22 -16.98
CA GLY A 49 -8.41 3.84 -17.20
C GLY A 49 -7.26 3.07 -16.56
N SER A 50 -6.66 2.12 -17.29
CA SER A 50 -5.50 1.33 -16.86
C SER A 50 -4.16 2.00 -17.23
N GLY A 51 -3.97 3.23 -16.74
CA GLY A 51 -2.68 3.91 -16.72
C GLY A 51 -1.82 3.50 -15.52
N ASN A 52 -0.83 4.31 -15.16
CA ASN A 52 0.05 4.03 -14.00
C ASN A 52 -0.74 3.82 -12.70
N ILE A 53 -1.62 4.75 -12.34
CA ILE A 53 -2.44 4.66 -11.13
C ILE A 53 -3.42 3.48 -11.23
N GLY A 54 -4.16 3.35 -12.35
CA GLY A 54 -5.17 2.30 -12.51
C GLY A 54 -4.59 0.89 -12.48
N SER A 55 -3.40 0.67 -13.03
CA SER A 55 -2.73 -0.65 -12.99
C SER A 55 -2.24 -0.99 -11.58
N LYS A 56 -1.66 -0.04 -10.85
CA LYS A 56 -1.24 -0.22 -9.46
C LYS A 56 -2.44 -0.50 -8.55
N LEU A 57 -3.51 0.26 -8.73
CA LEU A 57 -4.75 0.05 -7.96
C LEU A 57 -5.37 -1.32 -8.26
N ALA A 58 -5.37 -1.75 -9.53
CA ALA A 58 -5.88 -3.07 -9.91
C ALA A 58 -5.12 -4.20 -9.21
N LEU A 59 -3.80 -4.11 -9.13
CA LEU A 59 -2.98 -5.07 -8.39
C LEU A 59 -3.31 -5.05 -6.90
N ARG A 60 -3.38 -3.87 -6.29
CA ARG A 60 -3.72 -3.70 -4.87
C ARG A 60 -5.09 -4.33 -4.53
N LEU A 61 -6.10 -4.10 -5.36
CA LEU A 61 -7.44 -4.60 -5.12
C LEU A 61 -7.55 -6.12 -5.34
N VAL A 62 -6.89 -6.69 -6.36
CA VAL A 62 -6.94 -8.13 -6.57
C VAL A 62 -6.26 -8.88 -5.42
N GLU A 63 -5.18 -8.36 -4.85
CA GLU A 63 -4.51 -8.91 -3.67
C GLU A 63 -5.40 -8.90 -2.42
N ARG A 64 -6.37 -7.98 -2.35
CA ARG A 64 -7.43 -7.96 -1.33
C ARG A 64 -8.61 -8.90 -1.62
N GLY A 65 -8.52 -9.71 -2.67
CA GLY A 65 -9.57 -10.66 -3.06
C GLY A 65 -10.72 -10.04 -3.87
N VAL A 66 -10.51 -8.90 -4.52
CA VAL A 66 -11.50 -8.23 -5.39
C VAL A 66 -11.30 -8.69 -6.83
N ASP A 67 -12.38 -9.11 -7.49
CA ASP A 67 -12.34 -9.33 -8.94
C ASP A 67 -12.31 -7.98 -9.68
N VAL A 68 -11.25 -7.74 -10.44
CA VAL A 68 -11.01 -6.44 -11.08
C VAL A 68 -11.17 -6.50 -12.59
N VAL A 69 -11.97 -5.59 -13.14
CA VAL A 69 -12.06 -5.35 -14.57
C VAL A 69 -11.43 -4.01 -14.89
N ILE A 70 -10.35 -4.00 -15.67
CA ILE A 70 -9.71 -2.76 -16.13
C ILE A 70 -10.10 -2.42 -17.56
N THR A 71 -10.20 -1.12 -17.87
CA THR A 71 -10.47 -0.70 -19.24
C THR A 71 -9.36 0.17 -19.83
N ARG A 72 -9.18 0.05 -21.14
CA ARG A 72 -8.22 0.87 -21.90
C ARG A 72 -8.62 0.90 -23.37
N ARG A 73 -8.45 2.06 -24.03
CA ARG A 73 -8.78 2.23 -25.47
C ARG A 73 -7.92 1.34 -26.39
N ASN A 74 -6.63 1.19 -26.08
CA ASN A 74 -5.73 0.35 -26.87
C ASN A 74 -5.81 -1.10 -26.34
N SER A 75 -6.41 -1.99 -27.14
CA SER A 75 -6.64 -3.40 -26.79
C SER A 75 -5.34 -4.20 -26.63
N ARG A 76 -4.30 -3.91 -27.45
CA ARG A 76 -3.00 -4.60 -27.37
C ARG A 76 -2.33 -4.31 -26.03
N ASN A 77 -2.23 -3.03 -25.66
CA ASN A 77 -1.65 -2.63 -24.37
C ASN A 77 -2.49 -3.16 -23.19
N LEU A 78 -3.82 -3.20 -23.32
CA LEU A 78 -4.71 -3.76 -22.31
C LEU A 78 -4.40 -5.23 -22.03
N LYS A 79 -4.29 -6.06 -23.10
CA LYS A 79 -3.95 -7.48 -22.99
C LYS A 79 -2.61 -7.68 -22.28
N THR A 80 -1.59 -6.89 -22.64
CA THR A 80 -0.27 -6.93 -21.99
C THR A 80 -0.34 -6.61 -20.51
N ILE A 81 -1.05 -5.54 -20.12
CA ILE A 81 -1.21 -5.13 -18.74
C ILE A 81 -1.95 -6.20 -17.93
N VAL A 82 -3.08 -6.72 -18.44
CA VAL A 82 -3.84 -7.78 -17.77
C VAL A 82 -2.97 -9.02 -17.52
N LYS A 83 -2.22 -9.46 -18.55
CA LYS A 83 -1.30 -10.59 -18.42
C LYS A 83 -0.24 -10.32 -17.34
N ALA A 84 0.42 -9.15 -17.40
CA ALA A 84 1.47 -8.79 -16.45
C ALA A 84 0.94 -8.75 -15.00
N LEU A 85 -0.20 -8.11 -14.77
CA LEU A 85 -0.79 -8.00 -13.43
C LEU A 85 -1.20 -9.37 -12.86
N ASN A 86 -1.73 -10.29 -13.70
CA ASN A 86 -2.05 -11.64 -13.23
C ASN A 86 -0.82 -12.52 -13.02
N LEU A 87 0.34 -12.19 -13.64
CA LEU A 87 1.60 -12.89 -13.38
C LEU A 87 2.26 -12.45 -12.07
N ILE A 88 2.10 -11.19 -11.67
CA ILE A 88 2.75 -10.64 -10.48
C ILE A 88 1.88 -10.70 -9.21
N LYS A 89 0.56 -10.88 -9.32
CA LYS A 89 -0.28 -11.11 -8.14
C LYS A 89 0.13 -12.41 -7.44
N PRO A 90 -0.01 -12.53 -6.09
CA PRO A 90 0.25 -13.77 -5.37
C PRO A 90 -0.54 -14.95 -5.97
N GLN A 91 0.10 -16.11 -6.08
CA GLN A 91 -0.50 -17.30 -6.71
C GLN A 91 -1.72 -17.81 -5.95
N GLU A 92 -1.73 -17.66 -4.63
CA GLU A 92 -2.80 -18.06 -3.72
C GLU A 92 -4.05 -17.18 -3.86
N THR A 93 -3.94 -16.02 -4.51
CA THR A 93 -5.06 -15.11 -4.72
C THR A 93 -5.99 -15.66 -5.80
N LEU A 94 -7.20 -16.06 -5.41
CA LEU A 94 -8.22 -16.60 -6.31
C LEU A 94 -8.85 -15.54 -7.23
N ALA A 95 -8.95 -14.30 -6.75
CA ALA A 95 -9.46 -13.16 -7.51
C ALA A 95 -8.60 -12.90 -8.76
N LYS A 96 -9.23 -12.36 -9.81
CA LYS A 96 -8.62 -12.19 -11.14
C LYS A 96 -8.72 -10.75 -11.63
N ILE A 97 -7.74 -10.38 -12.46
CA ILE A 97 -7.80 -9.15 -13.24
C ILE A 97 -8.16 -9.51 -14.67
N SER A 98 -9.22 -8.92 -15.17
CA SER A 98 -9.66 -9.03 -16.57
C SER A 98 -9.66 -7.65 -17.23
N GLY A 99 -9.88 -7.60 -18.53
CA GLY A 99 -9.87 -6.33 -19.25
C GLY A 99 -10.78 -6.33 -20.48
N THR A 100 -11.41 -5.17 -20.72
CA THR A 100 -12.18 -4.91 -21.93
C THR A 100 -12.01 -3.48 -22.39
N VAL A 101 -12.24 -3.22 -23.68
CA VAL A 101 -12.27 -1.86 -24.24
C VAL A 101 -13.62 -1.16 -24.01
N ASP A 102 -14.65 -1.92 -23.65
CA ASP A 102 -16.00 -1.45 -23.42
C ASP A 102 -16.24 -1.12 -21.94
N ASN A 103 -16.35 0.16 -21.64
CA ASN A 103 -16.60 0.64 -20.29
C ASN A 103 -17.95 0.21 -19.73
N LEU A 104 -18.98 0.07 -20.59
CA LEU A 104 -20.32 -0.35 -20.15
C LEU A 104 -20.31 -1.83 -19.77
N ALA A 105 -19.73 -2.68 -20.62
CA ALA A 105 -19.59 -4.11 -20.34
C ALA A 105 -18.74 -4.36 -19.07
N ALA A 106 -17.66 -3.59 -18.89
CA ALA A 106 -16.82 -3.65 -17.68
C ALA A 106 -17.61 -3.35 -16.40
N SER A 107 -18.53 -2.40 -16.48
CA SER A 107 -19.29 -1.90 -15.32
C SER A 107 -20.51 -2.75 -14.97
N LYS A 108 -20.83 -3.77 -15.76
CA LYS A 108 -21.95 -4.66 -15.47
C LYS A 108 -21.71 -5.42 -14.17
N ASP A 109 -22.68 -5.37 -13.27
CA ASP A 109 -22.63 -6.04 -11.96
C ASP A 109 -21.44 -5.64 -11.08
N ALA A 110 -20.86 -4.44 -11.30
CA ALA A 110 -19.78 -3.93 -10.48
C ALA A 110 -20.30 -3.35 -9.16
N ASP A 111 -19.65 -3.72 -8.05
CA ASP A 111 -19.87 -3.11 -6.73
C ASP A 111 -19.13 -1.76 -6.60
N ILE A 112 -18.03 -1.61 -7.33
CA ILE A 112 -17.15 -0.45 -7.26
C ILE A 112 -16.78 -0.01 -8.67
N ILE A 113 -16.91 1.29 -8.97
CA ILE A 113 -16.52 1.86 -10.26
C ILE A 113 -15.64 3.07 -10.02
N ILE A 114 -14.41 3.00 -10.54
CA ILE A 114 -13.38 4.02 -10.33
C ILE A 114 -12.96 4.61 -11.68
N GLY A 115 -13.16 5.91 -11.85
CA GLY A 115 -12.70 6.67 -13.02
C GLY A 115 -11.28 7.20 -12.84
N LEU A 116 -10.38 6.84 -13.76
CA LEU A 116 -8.96 7.24 -13.76
C LEU A 116 -8.48 7.66 -15.17
N THR A 117 -9.27 8.48 -15.85
CA THR A 117 -9.06 8.85 -17.27
C THR A 117 -8.57 10.27 -17.49
N SER A 118 -7.84 10.88 -16.57
CA SER A 118 -7.28 12.22 -16.72
C SER A 118 -8.33 13.27 -17.18
N GLY A 119 -9.48 13.33 -16.49
CA GLY A 119 -10.52 14.33 -16.73
C GLY A 119 -11.40 14.12 -17.95
N LYS A 120 -11.30 12.97 -18.65
CA LYS A 120 -12.20 12.67 -19.77
C LYS A 120 -13.49 12.01 -19.28
N PRO A 121 -14.67 12.56 -19.61
CA PRO A 121 -15.98 12.06 -19.15
C PRO A 121 -16.38 10.78 -19.87
N VAL A 122 -15.91 9.65 -19.37
CA VAL A 122 -16.15 8.31 -19.92
C VAL A 122 -17.21 7.53 -19.15
N ILE A 123 -17.55 7.94 -17.93
CA ILE A 123 -18.65 7.37 -17.15
C ILE A 123 -19.93 8.10 -17.53
N THR A 124 -20.79 7.37 -18.25
CA THR A 124 -22.01 7.91 -18.86
C THR A 124 -23.26 7.52 -18.08
N THR A 125 -24.39 8.11 -18.43
CA THR A 125 -25.72 7.75 -17.87
C THR A 125 -26.03 6.25 -18.03
N ARG A 126 -25.61 5.64 -19.15
CA ARG A 126 -25.82 4.20 -19.37
C ARG A 126 -25.12 3.35 -18.30
N ILE A 127 -23.91 3.70 -17.90
CA ILE A 127 -23.20 3.00 -16.80
C ILE A 127 -23.98 3.18 -15.50
N ILE A 128 -24.36 4.42 -15.18
CA ILE A 128 -25.14 4.71 -13.96
C ILE A 128 -26.44 3.90 -13.91
N SER A 129 -27.12 3.72 -15.03
CA SER A 129 -28.41 3.00 -15.09
C SER A 129 -28.28 1.48 -14.93
N ASN A 130 -27.10 0.92 -15.24
CA ASN A 130 -26.89 -0.54 -15.27
C ASN A 130 -26.20 -1.11 -14.04
N VAL A 131 -26.01 -0.31 -13.00
CA VAL A 131 -25.36 -0.76 -11.74
C VAL A 131 -26.36 -0.85 -10.60
N SER A 132 -25.99 -1.62 -9.57
CA SER A 132 -26.74 -1.72 -8.33
C SER A 132 -26.89 -0.36 -7.64
N LYS A 133 -27.97 -0.18 -6.86
CA LYS A 133 -28.13 0.98 -5.96
C LYS A 133 -27.07 1.03 -4.85
N SER A 134 -26.44 -0.09 -4.55
CA SER A 134 -25.34 -0.19 -3.57
C SER A 134 -23.96 0.04 -4.16
N ALA A 135 -23.85 0.30 -5.47
CA ALA A 135 -22.56 0.50 -6.13
C ALA A 135 -21.87 1.79 -5.64
N ILE A 136 -20.59 1.69 -5.37
CA ILE A 136 -19.73 2.80 -4.98
C ILE A 136 -19.04 3.38 -6.20
N PHE A 137 -19.10 4.68 -6.36
CA PHE A 137 -18.43 5.39 -7.45
C PHE A 137 -17.30 6.27 -6.92
N MET A 138 -16.18 6.33 -7.67
CA MET A 138 -15.07 7.23 -7.39
C MET A 138 -14.61 7.98 -8.64
N ASP A 139 -14.53 9.31 -8.56
CA ASP A 139 -13.92 10.17 -9.59
C ASP A 139 -12.50 10.53 -9.19
N ALA A 140 -11.58 9.59 -9.35
CA ALA A 140 -10.16 9.77 -9.01
C ALA A 140 -9.35 10.46 -10.13
N GLY A 141 -9.88 10.49 -11.36
CA GLY A 141 -9.28 11.20 -12.50
C GLY A 141 -9.73 12.67 -12.66
N LYS A 142 -10.59 13.17 -11.77
CA LYS A 142 -11.14 14.54 -11.74
C LYS A 142 -11.85 14.92 -13.04
N GLY A 143 -13.11 14.46 -13.19
CA GLY A 143 -13.96 14.73 -14.35
C GLY A 143 -14.18 13.52 -15.25
N CYS A 144 -14.09 12.30 -14.70
CA CYS A 144 -14.39 11.07 -15.43
C CYS A 144 -15.90 10.84 -15.69
N PHE A 145 -16.75 11.55 -14.95
CA PHE A 145 -18.21 11.48 -15.10
C PHE A 145 -18.74 12.56 -16.04
N SER A 146 -19.63 12.19 -16.95
CA SER A 146 -20.36 13.21 -17.71
C SER A 146 -21.34 14.00 -16.81
N PRO A 147 -21.67 15.26 -17.13
CA PRO A 147 -22.63 16.02 -16.35
C PRO A 147 -24.00 15.33 -16.23
N SER A 148 -24.44 14.67 -17.29
CA SER A 148 -25.66 13.87 -17.28
C SER A 148 -25.57 12.63 -16.37
N ALA A 149 -24.40 11.98 -16.30
CA ALA A 149 -24.16 10.85 -15.38
C ALA A 149 -24.22 11.30 -13.92
N ILE A 150 -23.65 12.47 -13.59
CA ILE A 150 -23.72 13.03 -12.23
C ILE A 150 -25.18 13.32 -11.85
N LYS A 151 -25.97 13.92 -12.75
CA LYS A 151 -27.40 14.16 -12.53
C LYS A 151 -28.17 12.84 -12.34
N ALA A 152 -27.88 11.81 -13.15
CA ALA A 152 -28.50 10.51 -13.04
C ALA A 152 -28.15 9.79 -11.74
N ALA A 153 -26.89 9.87 -11.30
CA ALA A 153 -26.44 9.31 -10.02
C ALA A 153 -27.20 9.94 -8.85
N LYS A 154 -27.30 11.29 -8.81
CA LYS A 154 -28.07 12.02 -7.80
C LYS A 154 -29.54 11.60 -7.75
N LYS A 155 -30.20 11.42 -8.91
CA LYS A 155 -31.62 10.94 -8.98
C LYS A 155 -31.82 9.52 -8.44
N ARG A 156 -30.74 8.74 -8.35
CA ARG A 156 -30.76 7.36 -7.84
C ARG A 156 -30.17 7.24 -6.44
N ASP A 157 -29.88 8.37 -5.79
CA ASP A 157 -29.21 8.43 -4.47
C ASP A 157 -27.85 7.70 -4.42
N LEU A 158 -27.16 7.65 -5.57
CA LEU A 158 -25.82 7.08 -5.68
C LEU A 158 -24.76 8.10 -5.26
N ILE A 159 -23.83 7.67 -4.43
CA ILE A 159 -22.74 8.51 -3.92
C ILE A 159 -21.54 8.41 -4.86
N ILE A 160 -21.03 9.56 -5.30
CA ILE A 160 -19.76 9.65 -6.06
C ILE A 160 -18.72 10.27 -5.15
N TYR A 161 -17.73 9.47 -4.74
CA TYR A 161 -16.60 9.93 -3.95
C TYR A 161 -15.55 10.61 -4.85
N ARG A 162 -14.88 11.60 -4.32
CA ARG A 162 -13.71 12.21 -4.95
C ARG A 162 -12.54 12.04 -4.02
N PRO A 163 -11.69 11.02 -4.23
CA PRO A 163 -10.53 10.77 -3.39
C PRO A 163 -9.59 11.97 -3.34
N ASP A 164 -9.15 12.34 -2.14
CA ASP A 164 -8.13 13.35 -1.91
C ASP A 164 -6.81 12.66 -1.56
N ILE A 165 -5.73 13.06 -2.22
CA ILE A 165 -4.38 12.54 -1.95
C ILE A 165 -3.88 12.88 -0.55
N LYS A 166 -4.51 13.85 0.12
CA LYS A 166 -4.15 14.27 1.48
C LYS A 166 -4.11 13.07 2.45
N ILE A 167 -5.07 12.15 2.35
CA ILE A 167 -5.14 10.96 3.20
C ILE A 167 -3.87 10.11 3.06
N GLY A 168 -3.47 9.78 1.83
CA GLY A 168 -2.24 9.02 1.57
C GLY A 168 -0.98 9.81 1.95
N PHE A 169 -0.98 11.14 1.76
CA PHE A 169 0.15 12.00 2.11
C PHE A 169 0.38 12.07 3.62
N GLU A 170 -0.67 12.24 4.41
CA GLU A 170 -0.57 12.24 5.89
C GLU A 170 -0.01 10.91 6.42
N GLY A 171 -0.46 9.79 5.87
CA GLY A 171 0.07 8.45 6.20
C GLY A 171 1.55 8.32 5.83
N PHE A 172 1.94 8.79 4.64
CA PHE A 172 3.33 8.77 4.19
C PHE A 172 4.24 9.60 5.11
N ILE A 173 3.85 10.83 5.43
CA ILE A 173 4.63 11.71 6.32
C ILE A 173 4.76 11.10 7.72
N SER A 174 3.68 10.58 8.28
CA SER A 174 3.72 9.90 9.59
C SER A 174 4.69 8.72 9.59
N SER A 175 4.63 7.87 8.55
CA SER A 175 5.54 6.72 8.40
C SER A 175 7.00 7.17 8.24
N LEU A 176 7.24 8.24 7.49
CA LEU A 176 8.60 8.76 7.28
C LEU A 176 9.25 9.22 8.59
N PHE A 177 8.53 10.01 9.39
CA PHE A 177 9.07 10.49 10.67
C PHE A 177 9.27 9.35 11.67
N LYS A 178 8.32 8.42 11.77
CA LYS A 178 8.48 7.24 12.64
C LYS A 178 9.64 6.36 12.20
N THR A 179 9.82 6.17 10.89
CA THR A 179 10.95 5.39 10.37
C THR A 179 12.29 6.06 10.71
N ARG A 180 12.36 7.39 10.59
CA ARG A 180 13.55 8.14 11.00
C ARG A 180 13.86 7.93 12.48
N GLU A 181 12.85 8.10 13.35
CA GLU A 181 12.99 7.88 14.79
C GLU A 181 13.53 6.47 15.10
N VAL A 182 13.00 5.45 14.45
CA VAL A 182 13.47 4.06 14.61
C VAL A 182 14.92 3.91 14.14
N LEU A 183 15.27 4.46 12.97
CA LEU A 183 16.63 4.35 12.44
C LEU A 183 17.67 5.09 13.30
N GLU A 184 17.31 6.24 13.87
CA GLU A 184 18.21 7.06 14.69
C GLU A 184 18.36 6.57 16.13
N HIS A 185 17.28 6.01 16.70
CA HIS A 185 17.22 5.70 18.13
C HIS A 185 17.15 4.21 18.48
N SER A 186 16.77 3.36 17.54
CA SER A 186 16.61 1.93 17.83
C SER A 186 17.63 1.05 17.12
N PHE A 187 18.07 1.44 15.90
CA PHE A 187 18.99 0.67 15.09
C PHE A 187 20.43 1.14 15.27
N GLY A 188 21.32 0.21 15.57
CA GLY A 188 22.74 0.55 15.76
C GLY A 188 23.51 -0.50 16.53
N ARG A 189 24.73 -0.11 16.91
CA ARG A 189 25.66 -0.92 17.72
C ARG A 189 26.22 -0.09 18.85
N ARG A 190 26.45 -0.71 19.99
CA ARG A 190 27.27 -0.15 21.07
C ARG A 190 27.81 -1.25 21.99
N LEU A 191 28.65 -0.85 22.95
CA LEU A 191 29.05 -1.72 24.04
C LEU A 191 28.21 -1.45 25.29
N ILE A 192 27.79 -2.50 25.98
CA ILE A 192 27.21 -2.47 27.32
C ILE A 192 28.05 -3.45 28.15
N LEU A 193 28.70 -2.98 29.22
CA LEU A 193 29.59 -3.79 30.05
C LEU A 193 30.64 -4.54 29.19
N ASP A 194 31.27 -3.86 28.24
CA ASP A 194 32.22 -4.38 27.26
C ASP A 194 31.66 -5.49 26.34
N MET A 195 30.38 -5.74 26.36
CA MET A 195 29.71 -6.68 25.46
C MET A 195 29.13 -5.97 24.24
N PRO A 196 29.46 -6.38 23.00
CA PRO A 196 28.93 -5.78 21.81
C PRO A 196 27.45 -6.16 21.63
N ILE A 197 26.60 -5.17 21.49
CA ILE A 197 25.20 -5.35 21.19
C ILE A 197 24.84 -4.73 19.85
N VAL A 198 23.83 -5.29 19.18
CA VAL A 198 23.33 -4.82 17.89
C VAL A 198 21.80 -4.87 17.86
N SER A 199 21.20 -3.88 17.22
CA SER A 199 19.76 -3.85 16.96
C SER A 199 19.47 -3.36 15.55
N GLY A 200 18.51 -3.99 14.87
CA GLY A 200 18.04 -3.60 13.53
C GLY A 200 19.04 -3.77 12.39
N LEU A 201 20.23 -4.31 12.65
CA LEU A 201 21.28 -4.58 11.69
C LEU A 201 21.66 -6.06 11.73
N VAL A 202 22.30 -6.56 10.67
CA VAL A 202 22.87 -7.91 10.69
C VAL A 202 24.01 -7.93 11.71
N GLY A 203 23.90 -8.79 12.72
CA GLY A 203 24.92 -8.91 13.77
C GLY A 203 26.20 -9.57 13.25
N SER A 204 27.35 -9.09 13.72
CA SER A 204 28.62 -9.82 13.59
C SER A 204 28.63 -11.01 14.55
N GLU A 205 29.53 -11.98 14.30
CA GLU A 205 29.68 -13.14 15.17
C GLU A 205 29.87 -12.73 16.65
N GLU A 206 29.12 -13.35 17.56
CA GLU A 206 29.08 -13.05 18.99
C GLU A 206 28.51 -11.69 19.42
N GLU A 207 28.01 -10.86 18.52
CA GLU A 207 27.20 -9.70 18.94
C GLU A 207 25.88 -10.15 19.56
N ILE A 208 25.46 -9.53 20.65
CA ILE A 208 24.16 -9.81 21.29
C ILE A 208 23.09 -8.97 20.59
N VAL A 209 22.11 -9.65 20.01
CA VAL A 209 21.01 -8.99 19.28
C VAL A 209 19.92 -8.61 20.26
N VAL A 210 19.56 -7.32 20.24
CA VAL A 210 18.58 -6.71 21.15
C VAL A 210 17.49 -5.97 20.36
N ASP A 211 16.39 -5.59 21.03
CA ASP A 211 15.28 -4.84 20.44
C ASP A 211 15.65 -3.36 20.14
N ASN A 212 16.51 -2.77 20.95
CA ASN A 212 16.94 -1.37 20.84
C ASN A 212 18.37 -1.22 21.34
N PHE A 213 19.26 -0.63 20.55
CA PHE A 213 20.66 -0.50 20.94
C PHE A 213 20.87 0.58 22.00
N GLN A 214 20.03 1.63 22.05
CA GLN A 214 20.16 2.70 23.05
C GLN A 214 19.59 2.28 24.42
N PHE A 215 18.39 1.68 24.40
CA PHE A 215 17.65 1.29 25.60
C PHE A 215 17.13 -0.15 25.45
N PRO A 216 18.04 -1.16 25.48
CA PRO A 216 17.62 -2.54 25.30
C PRO A 216 16.74 -3.01 26.46
N ARG A 217 15.69 -3.76 26.12
CA ARG A 217 14.78 -4.41 27.08
C ARG A 217 14.62 -5.90 26.79
N VAL A 218 14.87 -6.31 25.55
CA VAL A 218 14.71 -7.69 25.11
C VAL A 218 16.00 -8.15 24.43
N ILE A 219 16.50 -9.32 24.80
CA ILE A 219 17.59 -10.03 24.14
C ILE A 219 16.99 -11.11 23.26
N TYR A 220 17.25 -11.07 21.95
CA TYR A 220 16.80 -12.08 21.00
C TYR A 220 17.76 -13.28 20.91
N GLY A 221 19.05 -13.08 21.12
CA GLY A 221 20.06 -14.11 21.06
C GLY A 221 21.45 -13.54 20.77
N MET A 222 22.38 -14.43 20.42
CA MET A 222 23.74 -14.07 19.99
C MET A 222 23.88 -14.36 18.50
N ALA A 223 24.35 -13.39 17.73
CA ALA A 223 24.48 -13.48 16.28
C ALA A 223 25.54 -14.51 15.88
N ASP A 224 25.27 -15.24 14.79
CA ASP A 224 26.21 -16.19 14.17
C ASP A 224 27.15 -15.54 13.12
N GLY A 225 26.95 -14.23 12.84
CA GLY A 225 27.66 -13.49 11.80
C GLY A 225 27.11 -13.64 10.38
N PHE A 226 26.09 -14.47 10.17
CA PHE A 226 25.49 -14.78 8.86
C PHE A 226 24.00 -14.39 8.78
N GLY A 227 23.50 -13.63 9.74
CA GLY A 227 22.11 -13.16 9.80
C GLY A 227 21.19 -14.05 10.64
N GLY A 228 21.71 -15.10 11.26
CA GLY A 228 21.02 -15.98 12.20
C GLY A 228 21.52 -15.82 13.62
N PHE A 229 21.19 -16.83 14.45
CA PHE A 229 21.62 -16.91 15.84
C PHE A 229 22.42 -18.19 16.09
N ILE A 230 23.33 -18.13 17.06
CA ILE A 230 24.07 -19.31 17.53
C ILE A 230 23.10 -20.26 18.27
N ASP A 231 22.88 -21.46 17.73
CA ASP A 231 21.92 -22.42 18.27
C ASP A 231 22.30 -22.93 19.68
N LYS A 232 23.59 -23.18 19.92
CA LYS A 232 24.10 -23.69 21.19
C LYS A 232 25.20 -22.80 21.73
N LEU A 233 24.87 -22.02 22.72
CA LEU A 233 25.80 -21.16 23.41
C LEU A 233 26.77 -21.97 24.30
N ASN A 234 28.04 -21.63 24.26
CA ASN A 234 29.02 -22.12 25.24
C ASN A 234 28.84 -21.39 26.58
N LYS A 235 29.59 -21.85 27.61
CA LYS A 235 29.52 -21.30 28.97
C LYS A 235 29.84 -19.78 29.03
N SER A 236 30.82 -19.33 28.24
CA SER A 236 31.21 -17.91 28.17
C SER A 236 30.11 -17.06 27.55
N GLN A 237 29.56 -17.51 26.42
CA GLN A 237 28.48 -16.83 25.71
C GLN A 237 27.20 -16.75 26.55
N SER A 238 26.81 -17.85 27.21
CA SER A 238 25.69 -17.88 28.15
C SER A 238 25.90 -16.91 29.32
N LYS A 239 27.11 -16.81 29.85
CA LYS A 239 27.45 -15.85 30.90
C LYS A 239 27.29 -14.40 30.43
N LYS A 240 27.75 -14.07 29.19
CA LYS A 240 27.56 -12.74 28.58
C LYS A 240 26.09 -12.36 28.52
N ILE A 241 25.23 -13.25 27.98
CA ILE A 241 23.77 -13.00 27.87
C ILE A 241 23.14 -12.79 29.23
N ASN A 242 23.45 -13.66 30.24
CA ASN A 242 22.90 -13.53 31.58
C ASN A 242 23.36 -12.24 32.25
N THR A 243 24.62 -11.86 32.08
CA THR A 243 25.13 -10.60 32.64
C THR A 243 24.43 -9.40 32.01
N LEU A 244 24.22 -9.40 30.69
CA LEU A 244 23.48 -8.33 30.01
C LEU A 244 22.01 -8.32 30.45
N SER A 245 21.36 -9.48 30.53
CA SER A 245 19.96 -9.60 30.99
C SER A 245 19.75 -8.97 32.37
N ASN A 246 20.67 -9.22 33.29
CA ASN A 246 20.62 -8.62 34.64
C ASN A 246 20.86 -7.11 34.66
N ALA A 247 21.53 -6.58 33.63
CA ALA A 247 21.86 -5.17 33.55
C ALA A 247 20.77 -4.32 32.85
N ILE A 248 19.90 -4.94 32.06
CA ILE A 248 18.85 -4.26 31.29
C ILE A 248 17.42 -4.50 31.85
N GLY A 249 17.27 -5.43 32.79
CA GLY A 249 16.04 -5.70 33.57
C GLY A 249 16.04 -4.82 34.81
#